data_17af559e8fa10150122de12fbbae2260
#
_entry.id   17af559e8fa10150122de12fbbae2260
#
_cell.length_a   1.000
_cell.length_b   1.000
_cell.length_c   1.000
_cell.angle_alpha   90.00
_cell.angle_beta   90.00
_cell.angle_gamma   90.00
#
_symmetry.space_group_name_H-M   'P 1'
#
loop_
_entity.id
_entity.type
_entity.pdbx_description
1 polymer ?
#
loop_
_entity_poly.entity_id
_entity_poly.type
_entity_poly.pdbx_seq_one_letter_code
_entity_poly.pdbx_strand_id
1 'polypeptide(L)'
;TLRSDIHDYLYTINNSEATQRLDSIMYNKTDTDKIYERFKIVHISDPHISAISTNNNYTNPINLKQSVTFANQSKLKINALIATGDFISNSSRKDAILFMESFTKHFYEGNHIPSFICTGNHDCNMIEKVSKNYISKEKIHSILFPKQTQTNQNYFYADIPNPQGGTIRIISLDMLDQPGTEYNTRIYAYYSQEQINWLGNIALKKGITDQHSIIILNHYPFQAYSPKANTYLCDGDFVHPWFMIPEIIEAYRSRSSISKTYLNKLRDNKNISVNFNFHDSKGEFICYLGGHDHFTTNFDIHDLENENKSIPPQKMLLCRSEERRVGKEC
;
A
#
# COMPACT_ATOMS: atom_id res chain seq x y z
N THR A 1 -15.05 -25.85 -12.86
CA THR A 1 -15.23 -26.68 -11.65
C THR A 1 -13.96 -27.44 -11.31
N LEU A 2 -13.39 -28.23 -12.20
CA LEU A 2 -12.15 -29.00 -11.93
C LEU A 2 -10.96 -28.14 -11.50
N ARG A 3 -10.88 -26.88 -11.94
CA ARG A 3 -9.80 -25.97 -11.61
C ARG A 3 -9.93 -25.35 -10.22
N SER A 4 -11.14 -25.06 -9.78
CA SER A 4 -11.37 -24.60 -8.42
C SER A 4 -11.04 -25.69 -7.40
N ASP A 5 -11.38 -26.93 -7.71
CA ASP A 5 -11.18 -28.07 -6.81
C ASP A 5 -9.70 -28.43 -6.62
N ILE A 6 -8.89 -28.35 -7.70
CA ILE A 6 -7.43 -28.53 -7.61
C ILE A 6 -6.79 -27.37 -6.85
N HIS A 7 -7.25 -26.16 -7.06
CA HIS A 7 -6.76 -24.98 -6.38
C HIS A 7 -7.04 -25.05 -4.87
N ASP A 8 -8.26 -25.42 -4.48
CA ASP A 8 -8.65 -25.57 -3.09
C ASP A 8 -7.91 -26.72 -2.40
N TYR A 9 -7.61 -27.79 -3.14
CA TYR A 9 -6.86 -28.95 -2.64
C TYR A 9 -5.37 -28.61 -2.35
N LEU A 10 -4.67 -28.01 -3.31
CA LEU A 10 -3.27 -27.57 -3.14
C LEU A 10 -3.14 -26.56 -2.01
N TYR A 11 -4.13 -25.73 -1.87
CA TYR A 11 -4.28 -24.74 -0.86
C TYR A 11 -4.37 -25.34 0.57
N THR A 12 -5.17 -26.41 0.73
CA THR A 12 -5.38 -27.05 2.04
C THR A 12 -4.13 -27.78 2.54
N ILE A 13 -3.34 -28.36 1.63
CA ILE A 13 -2.17 -29.18 1.99
C ILE A 13 -1.00 -28.33 2.50
N ASN A 14 -0.75 -27.16 1.90
CA ASN A 14 0.51 -26.43 2.13
C ASN A 14 0.45 -25.34 3.20
N ASN A 15 -0.72 -24.92 3.63
CA ASN A 15 -0.86 -23.78 4.51
C ASN A 15 -0.28 -23.97 5.92
N SER A 16 -0.52 -25.14 6.51
CA SER A 16 -0.05 -25.45 7.86
C SER A 16 1.47 -25.58 7.90
N GLU A 17 2.08 -26.23 6.92
CA GLU A 17 3.53 -26.40 6.83
C GLU A 17 4.25 -25.08 6.56
N ALA A 18 3.71 -24.24 5.67
CA ALA A 18 4.27 -22.92 5.36
C ALA A 18 4.26 -22.01 6.60
N THR A 19 3.16 -22.01 7.35
CA THR A 19 3.04 -21.25 8.60
C THR A 19 4.04 -21.73 9.65
N GLN A 20 4.17 -23.03 9.85
CA GLN A 20 5.13 -23.61 10.80
C GLN A 20 6.57 -23.28 10.42
N ARG A 21 6.89 -23.36 9.12
CA ARG A 21 8.23 -23.02 8.61
C ARG A 21 8.56 -21.55 8.82
N LEU A 22 7.65 -20.65 8.52
CA LEU A 22 7.85 -19.21 8.74
C LEU A 22 7.97 -18.87 10.22
N ASP A 23 7.14 -19.44 11.06
CA ASP A 23 7.25 -19.28 12.51
C ASP A 23 8.63 -19.73 13.02
N SER A 24 9.09 -20.90 12.59
CA SER A 24 10.40 -21.43 12.99
C SER A 24 11.56 -20.50 12.57
N ILE A 25 11.52 -19.95 11.36
CA ILE A 25 12.52 -19.01 10.87
C ILE A 25 12.50 -17.71 11.68
N MET A 26 11.32 -17.20 11.99
CA MET A 26 11.16 -15.93 12.71
C MET A 26 11.54 -16.07 14.18
N TYR A 27 11.17 -17.19 14.82
CA TYR A 27 11.55 -17.47 16.21
C TYR A 27 13.06 -17.60 16.41
N ASN A 28 13.76 -18.21 15.45
CA ASN A 28 15.22 -18.37 15.51
C ASN A 28 16.00 -17.08 15.32
N LYS A 29 15.35 -16.02 14.80
CA LYS A 29 16.00 -14.72 14.48
C LYS A 29 15.73 -13.62 15.51
N THR A 30 14.88 -13.87 16.49
CA THR A 30 14.38 -12.79 17.36
C THR A 30 14.55 -13.15 18.83
N ASP A 31 14.93 -12.15 19.61
CA ASP A 31 14.95 -12.22 21.08
C ASP A 31 13.51 -12.49 21.57
N THR A 32 13.25 -13.74 21.99
CA THR A 32 11.91 -14.27 22.26
C THR A 32 11.17 -13.50 23.33
N ASP A 33 11.87 -12.92 24.30
CA ASP A 33 11.26 -12.27 25.45
C ASP A 33 10.58 -10.92 25.12
N LYS A 34 10.97 -10.29 23.99
CA LYS A 34 10.43 -8.98 23.56
C LYS A 34 9.52 -9.03 22.33
N ILE A 35 9.39 -10.19 21.68
CA ILE A 35 8.59 -10.34 20.45
C ILE A 35 7.10 -10.01 20.69
N TYR A 36 6.55 -10.42 21.82
CA TYR A 36 5.12 -10.27 22.08
C TYR A 36 4.70 -8.83 22.36
N GLU A 37 5.64 -7.98 22.71
CA GLU A 37 5.39 -6.58 23.03
C GLU A 37 5.43 -5.65 21.81
N ARG A 38 5.96 -6.11 20.66
CA ARG A 38 6.11 -5.26 19.46
C ARG A 38 4.85 -5.29 18.61
N PHE A 39 4.57 -4.17 17.96
CA PHE A 39 3.58 -4.12 16.88
C PHE A 39 4.12 -4.84 15.65
N LYS A 40 3.40 -5.83 15.15
CA LYS A 40 3.83 -6.71 14.06
C LYS A 40 2.86 -6.63 12.88
N ILE A 41 3.40 -6.45 11.69
CA ILE A 41 2.68 -6.35 10.44
C ILE A 41 3.12 -7.49 9.51
N VAL A 42 2.16 -8.15 8.88
CA VAL A 42 2.40 -8.89 7.64
C VAL A 42 2.11 -7.93 6.50
N HIS A 43 3.12 -7.63 5.70
CA HIS A 43 3.03 -6.74 4.56
C HIS A 43 3.17 -7.52 3.26
N ILE A 44 2.17 -7.39 2.40
CA ILE A 44 2.11 -7.98 1.05
C ILE A 44 2.01 -6.86 0.03
N SER A 45 2.57 -7.04 -1.16
CA SER A 45 2.39 -6.12 -2.27
C SER A 45 2.44 -6.86 -3.59
N ASP A 46 1.86 -6.28 -4.63
CA ASP A 46 1.98 -6.71 -6.01
C ASP A 46 1.65 -8.21 -6.24
N PRO A 47 0.55 -8.77 -5.73
CA PRO A 47 0.21 -10.16 -5.96
C PRO A 47 -0.17 -10.46 -7.40
N HIS A 48 -0.54 -9.46 -8.21
CA HIS A 48 -0.81 -9.57 -9.64
C HIS A 48 -1.64 -10.78 -10.03
N ILE A 49 -2.78 -10.99 -9.35
CA ILE A 49 -3.68 -12.10 -9.66
C ILE A 49 -4.12 -12.00 -11.12
N SER A 50 -3.95 -13.09 -11.86
CA SER A 50 -4.26 -13.16 -13.29
C SER A 50 -4.88 -14.48 -13.69
N ALA A 51 -5.58 -14.50 -14.85
CA ALA A 51 -5.90 -15.75 -15.51
C ALA A 51 -4.59 -16.34 -16.00
N ILE A 52 -4.39 -17.55 -15.58
CA ILE A 52 -3.44 -18.50 -16.11
C ILE A 52 -2.68 -17.99 -17.32
N SER A 53 -1.49 -17.53 -17.13
CA SER A 53 -0.52 -17.70 -18.19
C SER A 53 0.24 -19.02 -17.94
N THR A 54 0.83 -19.54 -18.97
CA THR A 54 1.72 -20.68 -18.98
C THR A 54 2.93 -20.57 -18.04
N ASN A 55 3.04 -19.50 -17.27
CA ASN A 55 4.19 -19.12 -16.47
C ASN A 55 3.84 -18.98 -14.97
N ASN A 56 3.42 -20.05 -14.32
CA ASN A 56 3.37 -20.14 -12.84
C ASN A 56 2.50 -19.14 -12.04
N ASN A 57 1.69 -18.30 -12.68
CA ASN A 57 0.84 -17.31 -12.01
C ASN A 57 -0.34 -17.89 -11.19
N TYR A 58 -0.49 -19.20 -11.16
CA TYR A 58 -1.44 -19.89 -10.28
C TYR A 58 -1.08 -19.80 -8.80
N THR A 59 0.16 -19.49 -8.50
CA THR A 59 0.63 -19.46 -7.11
C THR A 59 0.26 -18.19 -6.36
N ASN A 60 -0.07 -17.10 -7.07
CA ASN A 60 -0.33 -15.82 -6.41
C ASN A 60 -1.53 -15.84 -5.45
N PRO A 61 -2.72 -16.40 -5.81
CA PRO A 61 -3.81 -16.56 -4.85
C PRO A 61 -3.47 -17.50 -3.70
N ILE A 62 -2.65 -18.53 -3.96
CA ILE A 62 -2.19 -19.49 -2.93
C ILE A 62 -1.26 -18.76 -1.95
N ASN A 63 -0.28 -18.03 -2.46
CA ASN A 63 0.67 -17.26 -1.65
C ASN A 63 -0.04 -16.20 -0.82
N LEU A 64 -0.98 -15.46 -1.44
CA LEU A 64 -1.81 -14.50 -0.73
C LEU A 64 -2.51 -15.14 0.46
N LYS A 65 -3.13 -16.29 0.23
CA LYS A 65 -3.85 -16.99 1.30
C LYS A 65 -2.90 -17.59 2.35
N GLN A 66 -1.72 -18.06 1.96
CA GLN A 66 -0.69 -18.47 2.92
C GLN A 66 -0.27 -17.30 3.82
N SER A 67 -0.11 -16.11 3.26
CA SER A 67 0.19 -14.90 4.04
C SER A 67 -0.94 -14.55 5.01
N VAL A 68 -2.19 -14.65 4.57
CA VAL A 68 -3.37 -14.46 5.43
C VAL A 68 -3.43 -15.51 6.53
N THR A 69 -3.19 -16.78 6.20
CA THR A 69 -3.16 -17.89 7.17
C THR A 69 -2.04 -17.69 8.19
N PHE A 70 -0.83 -17.33 7.74
CA PHE A 70 0.28 -16.99 8.62
C PHE A 70 -0.09 -15.85 9.57
N ALA A 71 -0.66 -14.75 9.04
CA ALA A 71 -1.05 -13.60 9.85
C ALA A 71 -2.02 -13.99 10.97
N ASN A 72 -2.97 -14.91 10.71
CA ASN A 72 -4.00 -15.31 11.66
C ASN A 72 -3.56 -16.43 12.62
N GLN A 73 -2.64 -17.32 12.22
CA GLN A 73 -2.29 -18.53 12.95
C GLN A 73 -0.88 -18.49 13.56
N SER A 74 -0.06 -17.50 13.19
CA SER A 74 1.29 -17.36 13.71
C SER A 74 1.31 -17.17 15.22
N LYS A 75 2.22 -17.88 15.89
CA LYS A 75 2.51 -17.68 17.32
C LYS A 75 3.05 -16.28 17.62
N LEU A 76 3.50 -15.54 16.61
CA LEU A 76 4.01 -14.18 16.76
C LEU A 76 2.92 -13.15 17.12
N LYS A 77 1.63 -13.51 17.08
CA LYS A 77 0.52 -12.59 17.33
C LYS A 77 0.60 -11.34 16.45
N ILE A 78 0.38 -11.53 15.16
CA ILE A 78 0.38 -10.44 14.18
C ILE A 78 -0.76 -9.45 14.50
N ASN A 79 -0.47 -8.15 14.46
CA ASN A 79 -1.40 -7.09 14.81
C ASN A 79 -2.15 -6.53 13.62
N ALA A 80 -1.54 -6.56 12.43
CA ALA A 80 -2.17 -6.09 11.20
C ALA A 80 -1.68 -6.86 9.97
N LEU A 81 -2.57 -7.01 8.99
CA LEU A 81 -2.27 -7.47 7.64
C LEU A 81 -2.45 -6.28 6.68
N ILE A 82 -1.43 -5.98 5.91
CA ILE A 82 -1.40 -4.82 5.01
C ILE A 82 -1.09 -5.29 3.59
N ALA A 83 -1.85 -4.77 2.61
CA ALA A 83 -1.58 -5.02 1.21
C ALA A 83 -1.51 -3.70 0.42
N THR A 84 -0.39 -3.46 -0.26
CA THR A 84 -0.09 -2.17 -0.87
C THR A 84 -0.16 -2.20 -2.40
N GLY A 85 -1.33 -2.54 -2.94
CA GLY A 85 -1.67 -2.33 -4.35
C GLY A 85 -1.21 -3.41 -5.32
N ASP A 86 -1.56 -3.20 -6.59
CA ASP A 86 -1.34 -4.09 -7.72
C ASP A 86 -1.88 -5.52 -7.46
N PHE A 87 -3.13 -5.56 -7.01
CA PHE A 87 -3.81 -6.82 -6.66
C PHE A 87 -4.07 -7.69 -7.88
N ILE A 88 -4.23 -7.07 -9.05
CA ILE A 88 -4.52 -7.76 -10.29
C ILE A 88 -3.48 -7.44 -11.36
N SER A 89 -3.24 -8.42 -12.26
CA SER A 89 -2.62 -8.16 -13.54
C SER A 89 -3.66 -7.61 -14.52
N ASN A 90 -3.19 -6.77 -15.43
CA ASN A 90 -4.03 -6.20 -16.49
C ASN A 90 -4.61 -7.30 -17.42
N SER A 91 -5.91 -7.18 -17.75
CA SER A 91 -6.63 -8.19 -18.51
C SER A 91 -7.85 -7.59 -19.22
N SER A 92 -8.73 -8.45 -19.76
CA SER A 92 -10.07 -8.00 -20.16
C SER A 92 -10.81 -7.44 -18.94
N ARG A 93 -11.67 -6.45 -19.12
CA ARG A 93 -12.42 -5.85 -17.99
C ARG A 93 -13.18 -6.88 -17.17
N LYS A 94 -13.75 -7.89 -17.82
CA LYS A 94 -14.47 -8.97 -17.14
C LYS A 94 -13.55 -9.80 -16.26
N ASP A 95 -12.40 -10.20 -16.80
CA ASP A 95 -11.44 -11.03 -16.06
C ASP A 95 -10.78 -10.23 -14.93
N ALA A 96 -10.44 -8.98 -15.17
CA ALA A 96 -9.88 -8.09 -14.15
C ALA A 96 -10.82 -7.93 -12.93
N ILE A 97 -12.13 -7.81 -13.18
CA ILE A 97 -13.13 -7.78 -12.08
C ILE A 97 -13.12 -9.11 -11.32
N LEU A 98 -13.09 -10.25 -12.01
CA LEU A 98 -13.04 -11.57 -11.37
C LEU A 98 -11.75 -11.75 -10.54
N PHE A 99 -10.62 -11.23 -11.03
CA PHE A 99 -9.34 -11.29 -10.27
C PHE A 99 -9.39 -10.43 -9.03
N MET A 100 -9.99 -9.25 -9.12
CA MET A 100 -10.17 -8.34 -7.99
C MET A 100 -11.11 -8.97 -6.93
N GLU A 101 -12.20 -9.59 -7.36
CA GLU A 101 -13.10 -10.36 -6.49
C GLU A 101 -12.38 -11.56 -5.85
N SER A 102 -11.52 -12.24 -6.61
CA SER A 102 -10.67 -13.31 -6.09
C SER A 102 -9.69 -12.80 -5.02
N PHE A 103 -9.03 -11.67 -5.27
CA PHE A 103 -8.18 -11.04 -4.26
C PHE A 103 -8.97 -10.76 -2.99
N THR A 104 -10.10 -10.09 -3.09
CA THR A 104 -10.95 -9.71 -1.96
C THR A 104 -11.38 -10.95 -1.16
N LYS A 105 -11.81 -12.01 -1.85
CA LYS A 105 -12.17 -13.27 -1.23
C LYS A 105 -10.99 -13.85 -0.42
N HIS A 106 -9.83 -14.02 -1.04
CA HIS A 106 -8.68 -14.66 -0.39
C HIS A 106 -8.05 -13.80 0.72
N PHE A 107 -8.17 -12.47 0.62
CA PHE A 107 -7.62 -11.54 1.60
C PHE A 107 -8.50 -11.42 2.85
N TYR A 108 -9.83 -11.41 2.68
CA TYR A 108 -10.76 -11.17 3.79
C TYR A 108 -11.44 -12.43 4.33
N GLU A 109 -11.58 -13.50 3.55
CA GLU A 109 -12.25 -14.72 4.00
C GLU A 109 -11.40 -15.46 5.05
N GLY A 110 -12.01 -15.68 6.23
CA GLY A 110 -11.33 -16.31 7.37
C GLY A 110 -10.22 -15.46 8.01
N ASN A 111 -10.17 -14.18 7.67
CA ASN A 111 -9.23 -13.25 8.26
C ASN A 111 -9.89 -12.50 9.44
N HIS A 112 -9.29 -12.59 10.61
CA HIS A 112 -9.80 -12.05 11.87
C HIS A 112 -8.96 -10.89 12.43
N ILE A 113 -7.82 -10.62 11.83
CA ILE A 113 -6.97 -9.49 12.26
C ILE A 113 -7.29 -8.22 11.48
N PRO A 114 -6.99 -7.03 12.03
CA PRO A 114 -7.12 -5.78 11.30
C PRO A 114 -6.39 -5.81 9.96
N SER A 115 -7.07 -5.47 8.87
CA SER A 115 -6.53 -5.60 7.52
C SER A 115 -6.79 -4.34 6.71
N PHE A 116 -5.75 -3.84 6.04
CA PHE A 116 -5.76 -2.56 5.34
C PHE A 116 -5.11 -2.71 3.98
N ILE A 117 -5.65 -1.98 3.01
CA ILE A 117 -5.13 -1.98 1.64
C ILE A 117 -5.03 -0.54 1.13
N CYS A 118 -4.15 -0.29 0.15
CA CYS A 118 -4.21 0.86 -0.74
C CYS A 118 -4.19 0.39 -2.19
N THR A 119 -4.67 1.20 -3.12
CA THR A 119 -4.70 0.87 -4.53
C THR A 119 -3.33 1.00 -5.18
N GLY A 120 -3.05 0.15 -6.19
CA GLY A 120 -1.89 0.24 -7.08
C GLY A 120 -2.31 0.57 -8.51
N ASN A 121 -1.32 0.79 -9.37
CA ASN A 121 -1.57 1.24 -10.74
C ASN A 121 -2.27 0.20 -11.61
N HIS A 122 -2.09 -1.09 -11.36
CA HIS A 122 -2.79 -2.14 -12.09
C HIS A 122 -4.26 -2.29 -11.70
N ASP A 123 -4.66 -1.80 -10.53
CA ASP A 123 -6.00 -2.04 -9.99
C ASP A 123 -7.12 -1.30 -10.77
N CYS A 124 -6.80 -0.25 -11.51
CA CYS A 124 -7.75 0.36 -12.45
C CYS A 124 -7.81 -0.36 -13.81
N ASN A 125 -7.02 -1.40 -14.00
CA ASN A 125 -6.94 -2.24 -15.21
C ASN A 125 -6.67 -1.42 -16.49
N MET A 126 -5.92 -0.35 -16.37
CA MET A 126 -5.50 0.45 -17.51
C MET A 126 -4.13 0.03 -18.01
N ILE A 127 -4.10 -0.50 -19.24
CA ILE A 127 -2.87 -0.67 -20.00
C ILE A 127 -2.97 0.17 -21.27
N GLU A 128 -1.91 0.93 -21.55
CA GLU A 128 -1.62 1.48 -22.88
C GLU A 128 -2.84 2.03 -23.62
N LYS A 129 -3.53 3.02 -23.05
CA LYS A 129 -4.60 3.77 -23.74
C LYS A 129 -5.88 2.99 -24.05
N VAL A 130 -6.09 1.81 -23.50
CA VAL A 130 -7.30 1.02 -23.78
C VAL A 130 -8.40 1.32 -22.76
N SER A 131 -9.08 2.44 -22.96
CA SER A 131 -10.16 2.92 -22.06
C SER A 131 -11.31 1.93 -21.83
N LYS A 132 -11.58 1.02 -22.76
CA LYS A 132 -12.66 0.01 -22.63
C LYS A 132 -12.46 -0.98 -21.50
N ASN A 133 -11.22 -1.20 -21.06
CA ASN A 133 -10.89 -2.13 -19.99
C ASN A 133 -10.81 -1.46 -18.62
N TYR A 134 -10.90 -0.14 -18.58
CA TYR A 134 -10.82 0.64 -17.34
C TYR A 134 -11.88 0.23 -16.33
N ILE A 135 -11.47 0.08 -15.08
CA ILE A 135 -12.35 -0.14 -13.93
C ILE A 135 -12.42 1.18 -13.16
N SER A 136 -13.64 1.71 -13.03
CA SER A 136 -13.84 3.00 -12.35
C SER A 136 -13.54 2.92 -10.85
N LYS A 137 -13.21 4.06 -10.27
CA LYS A 137 -12.95 4.23 -8.84
C LYS A 137 -14.09 3.66 -7.97
N GLU A 138 -15.34 3.90 -8.35
CA GLU A 138 -16.52 3.41 -7.63
C GLU A 138 -16.63 1.88 -7.70
N LYS A 139 -16.27 1.29 -8.86
CA LYS A 139 -16.25 -0.17 -9.00
C LYS A 139 -15.11 -0.79 -8.19
N ILE A 140 -13.93 -0.18 -8.20
CA ILE A 140 -12.80 -0.57 -7.33
C ILE A 140 -13.24 -0.51 -5.87
N HIS A 141 -13.85 0.61 -5.44
CA HIS A 141 -14.37 0.78 -4.09
C HIS A 141 -15.32 -0.35 -3.69
N SER A 142 -16.30 -0.65 -4.54
CA SER A 142 -17.32 -1.65 -4.26
C SER A 142 -16.77 -3.07 -4.07
N ILE A 143 -15.60 -3.37 -4.65
CA ILE A 143 -14.98 -4.70 -4.59
C ILE A 143 -13.91 -4.76 -3.50
N LEU A 144 -12.97 -3.82 -3.51
CA LEU A 144 -11.79 -3.88 -2.64
C LEU A 144 -12.03 -3.33 -1.24
N PHE A 145 -13.00 -2.41 -1.07
CA PHE A 145 -13.26 -1.73 0.19
C PHE A 145 -14.65 -2.01 0.79
N PRO A 146 -15.10 -3.28 0.83
CA PRO A 146 -16.49 -3.62 1.21
C PRO A 146 -16.84 -3.24 2.66
N LYS A 147 -15.83 -3.01 3.51
CA LYS A 147 -15.99 -2.65 4.92
C LYS A 147 -15.67 -1.18 5.22
N GLN A 148 -15.27 -0.42 4.20
CA GLN A 148 -14.94 0.98 4.38
C GLN A 148 -16.22 1.82 4.45
N THR A 149 -16.46 2.43 5.60
CA THR A 149 -17.68 3.21 5.88
C THR A 149 -17.41 4.69 6.19
N GLN A 150 -16.16 5.08 6.36
CA GLN A 150 -15.81 6.45 6.75
C GLN A 150 -16.01 7.45 5.61
N THR A 151 -15.71 7.01 4.39
CA THR A 151 -15.86 7.80 3.17
C THR A 151 -16.34 6.88 2.05
N ASN A 152 -16.91 7.42 0.99
CA ASN A 152 -17.14 6.68 -0.27
C ASN A 152 -15.92 6.73 -1.19
N GLN A 153 -14.73 6.94 -0.60
CA GLN A 153 -13.47 7.08 -1.28
C GLN A 153 -12.58 5.86 -0.99
N ASN A 154 -11.58 5.62 -1.81
CA ASN A 154 -10.63 4.53 -1.60
C ASN A 154 -9.49 4.91 -0.63
N TYR A 155 -9.50 6.12 -0.09
CA TYR A 155 -8.59 6.56 0.97
C TYR A 155 -9.32 6.64 2.31
N PHE A 156 -8.62 6.27 3.38
CA PHE A 156 -9.19 6.23 4.74
C PHE A 156 -8.08 6.21 5.79
N TYR A 157 -8.45 6.32 7.06
CA TYR A 157 -7.58 5.98 8.18
C TYR A 157 -8.29 5.04 9.15
N ALA A 158 -7.48 4.29 9.91
CA ALA A 158 -7.98 3.47 11.00
C ALA A 158 -6.97 3.46 12.15
N ASP A 159 -7.48 3.37 13.37
CA ASP A 159 -6.71 3.32 14.58
C ASP A 159 -6.70 1.90 15.15
N ILE A 160 -5.52 1.39 15.49
CA ILE A 160 -5.32 0.05 16.04
C ILE A 160 -4.57 0.18 17.36
N PRO A 161 -4.95 -0.57 18.42
CA PRO A 161 -4.18 -0.61 19.64
C PRO A 161 -2.73 -1.08 19.41
N ASN A 162 -1.76 -0.38 19.98
CA ASN A 162 -0.37 -0.83 20.02
C ASN A 162 -0.15 -1.67 21.28
N PRO A 163 0.39 -2.91 21.18
CA PRO A 163 0.69 -3.75 22.34
C PRO A 163 1.62 -3.10 23.38
N GLN A 164 2.47 -2.17 22.94
CA GLN A 164 3.35 -1.40 23.83
C GLN A 164 2.68 -0.18 24.49
N GLY A 165 1.40 -0.01 24.28
CA GLY A 165 0.63 1.16 24.69
C GLY A 165 0.51 2.19 23.56
N GLY A 166 -0.59 2.96 23.60
CA GLY A 166 -0.92 3.93 22.57
C GLY A 166 -1.64 3.31 21.35
N THR A 167 -1.55 3.98 20.23
CA THR A 167 -2.35 3.68 19.03
C THR A 167 -1.49 3.77 17.76
N ILE A 168 -1.63 2.81 16.88
CA ILE A 168 -1.10 2.90 15.52
C ILE A 168 -2.22 3.39 14.60
N ARG A 169 -2.03 4.56 13.99
CA ARG A 169 -2.90 5.04 12.91
C ARG A 169 -2.35 4.59 11.57
N ILE A 170 -3.15 3.81 10.85
CA ILE A 170 -2.90 3.46 9.45
C ILE A 170 -3.65 4.45 8.58
N ILE A 171 -2.95 5.18 7.71
CA ILE A 171 -3.54 6.08 6.71
C ILE A 171 -3.31 5.43 5.35
N SER A 172 -4.38 5.12 4.64
CA SER A 172 -4.33 4.59 3.27
C SER A 172 -4.60 5.71 2.28
N LEU A 173 -3.69 5.89 1.32
CA LEU A 173 -3.86 6.83 0.21
C LEU A 173 -4.37 6.09 -1.03
N ASP A 174 -5.15 6.79 -1.84
CA ASP A 174 -5.59 6.32 -3.16
C ASP A 174 -4.81 7.04 -4.25
N MET A 175 -3.86 6.35 -4.85
CA MET A 175 -3.10 6.90 -5.98
C MET A 175 -3.90 6.96 -7.29
N LEU A 176 -5.09 6.35 -7.31
CA LEU A 176 -6.00 6.32 -8.46
C LEU A 176 -7.16 7.32 -8.31
N ASP A 177 -7.03 8.33 -7.47
CA ASP A 177 -8.08 9.33 -7.17
C ASP A 177 -8.29 10.33 -8.32
N GLN A 178 -8.23 9.85 -9.56
CA GLN A 178 -8.37 10.65 -10.77
C GLN A 178 -9.83 10.94 -11.10
N PRO A 179 -10.13 12.10 -11.67
CA PRO A 179 -11.50 12.48 -12.04
C PRO A 179 -12.01 11.81 -13.33
N GLY A 180 -11.52 10.63 -13.69
CA GLY A 180 -11.97 9.89 -14.87
C GLY A 180 -10.83 9.31 -15.72
N THR A 181 -11.10 9.06 -16.99
CA THR A 181 -10.16 8.43 -17.93
C THR A 181 -9.24 9.41 -18.65
N GLU A 182 -9.21 10.67 -18.28
CA GLU A 182 -8.53 11.75 -19.02
C GLU A 182 -6.99 11.67 -18.96
N TYR A 183 -6.45 10.97 -17.93
CA TYR A 183 -5.01 10.79 -17.73
C TYR A 183 -4.46 9.51 -18.36
N ASN A 184 -5.03 9.09 -19.47
CA ASN A 184 -4.97 7.77 -20.09
C ASN A 184 -3.67 7.42 -20.83
N THR A 185 -2.56 8.12 -20.67
CA THR A 185 -1.35 7.78 -21.43
C THR A 185 -0.34 6.95 -20.65
N ARG A 186 -0.35 7.06 -19.34
CA ARG A 186 0.38 6.24 -18.34
C ARG A 186 -0.44 6.23 -17.06
N ILE A 187 -0.23 5.24 -16.24
CA ILE A 187 -0.89 5.17 -14.94
C ILE A 187 -0.06 6.01 -13.97
N TYR A 188 -0.35 7.31 -13.95
CA TYR A 188 0.27 8.22 -13.00
C TYR A 188 -0.44 8.15 -11.66
N ALA A 189 0.32 8.25 -10.58
CA ALA A 189 -0.26 8.53 -9.27
C ALA A 189 -0.87 9.93 -9.27
N TYR A 190 -2.16 9.97 -8.97
CA TYR A 190 -2.94 11.20 -8.87
C TYR A 190 -3.64 11.24 -7.52
N TYR A 191 -3.46 12.34 -6.81
CA TYR A 191 -4.18 12.63 -5.58
C TYR A 191 -5.04 13.86 -5.81
N SER A 192 -6.34 13.76 -5.54
CA SER A 192 -7.24 14.91 -5.68
C SER A 192 -6.98 15.97 -4.60
N GLN A 193 -7.38 17.22 -4.87
CA GLN A 193 -7.35 18.28 -3.86
C GLN A 193 -8.14 17.89 -2.61
N GLU A 194 -9.25 17.15 -2.79
CA GLU A 194 -10.09 16.66 -1.71
C GLU A 194 -9.33 15.68 -0.81
N GLN A 195 -8.63 14.71 -1.42
CA GLN A 195 -7.81 13.74 -0.66
C GLN A 195 -6.68 14.44 0.10
N ILE A 196 -6.00 15.40 -0.52
CA ILE A 196 -4.92 16.13 0.14
C ILE A 196 -5.46 16.99 1.28
N ASN A 197 -6.61 17.65 1.11
CA ASN A 197 -7.27 18.38 2.18
C ASN A 197 -7.69 17.45 3.33
N TRP A 198 -8.20 16.27 2.99
CA TRP A 198 -8.54 15.24 3.97
C TRP A 198 -7.31 14.74 4.72
N LEU A 199 -6.19 14.50 4.02
CA LEU A 199 -4.93 14.09 4.65
C LEU A 199 -4.50 15.11 5.71
N GLY A 200 -4.39 16.38 5.33
CA GLY A 200 -3.86 17.45 6.20
C GLY A 200 -4.82 17.88 7.32
N ASN A 201 -6.14 17.87 7.08
CA ASN A 201 -7.10 18.42 8.04
C ASN A 201 -7.85 17.36 8.84
N ILE A 202 -7.91 16.13 8.35
CA ILE A 202 -8.64 15.03 9.00
C ILE A 202 -7.69 13.93 9.44
N ALA A 203 -7.01 13.27 8.49
CA ALA A 203 -6.23 12.07 8.80
C ALA A 203 -5.05 12.34 9.74
N LEU A 204 -4.40 13.49 9.59
CA LEU A 204 -3.25 13.91 10.42
C LEU A 204 -3.64 14.74 11.67
N LYS A 205 -4.95 14.95 11.92
CA LYS A 205 -5.38 15.78 13.06
C LYS A 205 -6.47 15.14 13.91
N LYS A 206 -7.53 14.63 13.27
CA LYS A 206 -8.73 14.21 14.00
C LYS A 206 -8.45 13.06 14.95
N GLY A 207 -8.62 13.28 16.25
CA GLY A 207 -8.47 12.26 17.29
C GLY A 207 -7.04 11.84 17.59
N ILE A 208 -6.02 12.44 16.96
CA ILE A 208 -4.61 12.13 17.24
C ILE A 208 -4.21 12.71 18.59
N THR A 209 -3.52 11.90 19.38
CA THR A 209 -2.91 12.25 20.66
C THR A 209 -1.41 11.99 20.60
N ASP A 210 -0.68 12.38 21.64
CA ASP A 210 0.77 12.12 21.74
C ASP A 210 1.12 10.61 21.80
N GLN A 211 0.12 9.76 21.99
CA GLN A 211 0.26 8.30 22.01
C GLN A 211 0.03 7.65 20.63
N HIS A 212 -0.11 8.44 19.56
CA HIS A 212 -0.31 7.89 18.22
C HIS A 212 1.01 7.79 17.45
N SER A 213 1.18 6.65 16.80
CA SER A 213 2.20 6.43 15.78
C SER A 213 1.52 6.24 14.43
N ILE A 214 2.01 6.90 13.38
CA ILE A 214 1.35 6.98 12.07
C ILE A 214 2.16 6.21 11.03
N ILE A 215 1.48 5.32 10.32
CA ILE A 215 1.99 4.60 9.15
C ILE A 215 1.12 4.97 7.95
N ILE A 216 1.73 5.31 6.82
CA ILE A 216 1.02 5.67 5.59
C ILE A 216 1.24 4.58 4.54
N LEU A 217 0.15 4.13 3.93
CA LEU A 217 0.16 3.20 2.82
C LEU A 217 0.08 3.98 1.51
N ASN A 218 1.02 3.73 0.61
CA ASN A 218 1.04 4.30 -0.73
C ASN A 218 1.78 3.35 -1.67
N HIS A 219 1.15 2.91 -2.74
CA HIS A 219 1.74 1.89 -3.61
C HIS A 219 3.04 2.35 -4.27
N TYR A 220 3.03 3.51 -4.93
CA TYR A 220 4.23 4.07 -5.53
C TYR A 220 5.20 4.57 -4.47
N PRO A 221 6.49 4.17 -4.55
CA PRO A 221 7.49 4.72 -3.66
C PRO A 221 7.69 6.22 -3.92
N PHE A 222 7.78 6.99 -2.85
CA PHE A 222 8.29 8.35 -2.94
C PHE A 222 9.81 8.28 -3.07
N GLN A 223 10.36 8.85 -4.12
CA GLN A 223 11.81 8.93 -4.35
C GLN A 223 12.54 7.56 -4.26
N ALA A 224 12.09 6.55 -5.01
CA ALA A 224 12.83 5.29 -5.06
C ALA A 224 14.14 5.43 -5.83
N TYR A 225 15.27 5.18 -5.17
CA TYR A 225 16.56 5.09 -5.80
C TYR A 225 16.83 3.64 -6.26
N SER A 226 17.09 3.45 -7.54
CA SER A 226 17.55 2.17 -8.08
C SER A 226 19.07 2.13 -8.14
N PRO A 227 19.74 1.31 -7.32
CA PRO A 227 21.18 1.14 -7.41
C PRO A 227 21.65 0.62 -8.77
N LYS A 228 20.82 -0.19 -9.46
CA LYS A 228 21.15 -0.74 -10.79
C LYS A 228 21.10 0.33 -11.89
N ALA A 229 20.16 1.26 -11.79
CA ALA A 229 19.97 2.31 -12.80
C ALA A 229 20.71 3.61 -12.44
N ASN A 230 21.24 3.72 -11.23
CA ASN A 230 21.83 4.93 -10.67
C ASN A 230 20.91 6.18 -10.87
N THR A 231 19.62 5.99 -10.67
CA THR A 231 18.58 7.01 -10.90
C THR A 231 17.43 6.87 -9.92
N TYR A 232 16.69 7.94 -9.72
CA TYR A 232 15.43 7.93 -8.98
C TYR A 232 14.29 7.51 -9.92
N LEU A 233 13.66 6.38 -9.65
CA LEU A 233 12.74 5.72 -10.57
C LEU A 233 11.37 6.41 -10.71
N CYS A 234 10.97 7.25 -9.77
CA CYS A 234 9.56 7.61 -9.61
C CYS A 234 9.16 9.03 -10.04
N ASP A 235 10.07 9.89 -10.47
CA ASP A 235 9.69 11.28 -10.85
C ASP A 235 8.74 11.32 -12.06
N GLY A 236 8.80 10.30 -12.94
CA GLY A 236 7.93 10.17 -14.12
C GLY A 236 6.52 9.66 -13.82
N ASP A 237 6.28 9.06 -12.66
CA ASP A 237 5.06 8.31 -12.37
C ASP A 237 4.04 9.08 -11.53
N PHE A 238 4.31 10.34 -11.22
CA PHE A 238 3.42 11.22 -10.47
C PHE A 238 2.90 12.38 -11.32
N VAL A 239 1.62 12.66 -11.23
CA VAL A 239 0.99 13.84 -11.86
C VAL A 239 1.46 15.13 -11.21
N HIS A 240 1.48 15.17 -9.88
CA HIS A 240 2.07 16.24 -9.08
C HIS A 240 3.49 15.83 -8.65
N PRO A 241 4.34 16.75 -8.21
CA PRO A 241 5.67 16.40 -7.74
C PRO A 241 5.61 15.29 -6.67
N TRP A 242 6.45 14.27 -6.81
CA TRP A 242 6.50 13.13 -5.90
C TRP A 242 6.69 13.55 -4.43
N PHE A 243 7.38 14.65 -4.19
CA PHE A 243 7.69 15.18 -2.87
C PHE A 243 6.52 15.91 -2.19
N MET A 244 5.39 16.11 -2.86
CA MET A 244 4.22 16.82 -2.29
C MET A 244 3.77 16.21 -0.96
N ILE A 245 3.52 14.91 -0.92
CA ILE A 245 3.10 14.22 0.30
C ILE A 245 4.23 14.18 1.34
N PRO A 246 5.47 13.81 0.99
CA PRO A 246 6.61 13.92 1.92
C PRO A 246 6.80 15.31 2.53
N GLU A 247 6.63 16.41 1.79
CA GLU A 247 6.70 17.76 2.36
C GLU A 247 5.57 18.07 3.34
N ILE A 248 4.36 17.61 3.08
CA ILE A 248 3.23 17.72 4.02
C ILE A 248 3.57 16.96 5.32
N ILE A 249 4.09 15.75 5.20
CA ILE A 249 4.50 14.95 6.36
C ILE A 249 5.67 15.58 7.09
N GLU A 250 6.63 16.20 6.39
CA GLU A 250 7.73 16.92 7.04
C GLU A 250 7.24 18.13 7.85
N ALA A 251 6.31 18.91 7.31
CA ALA A 251 5.66 19.98 8.06
C ALA A 251 4.91 19.47 9.30
N TYR A 252 4.25 18.30 9.18
CA TYR A 252 3.60 17.64 10.32
C TYR A 252 4.61 17.20 11.37
N ARG A 253 5.71 16.56 11.01
CA ARG A 253 6.77 16.07 11.90
C ARG A 253 7.48 17.21 12.62
N SER A 254 7.78 18.28 11.89
CA SER A 254 8.45 19.47 12.42
C SER A 254 7.50 20.42 13.17
N ARG A 255 6.20 20.07 13.28
CA ARG A 255 5.21 20.94 13.94
C ARG A 255 5.18 22.34 13.35
N SER A 256 5.25 22.44 12.04
CA SER A 256 5.30 23.71 11.31
C SER A 256 4.08 23.91 10.40
N SER A 257 4.01 25.05 9.74
CA SER A 257 3.03 25.31 8.69
C SER A 257 3.62 25.04 7.32
N ILE A 258 2.77 24.62 6.38
CA ILE A 258 3.09 24.52 4.96
C ILE A 258 2.03 25.26 4.14
N SER A 259 2.48 26.16 3.25
CA SER A 259 1.62 26.88 2.31
C SER A 259 2.31 26.87 0.94
N LYS A 260 1.82 26.01 0.03
CA LYS A 260 2.48 25.78 -1.26
C LYS A 260 1.46 25.31 -2.31
N THR A 261 1.71 25.62 -3.58
CA THR A 261 0.98 25.08 -4.71
C THR A 261 1.89 24.17 -5.52
N TYR A 262 1.45 22.94 -5.71
CA TYR A 262 2.13 21.92 -6.51
C TYR A 262 1.50 21.87 -7.90
N LEU A 263 2.34 22.04 -8.91
CA LEU A 263 1.89 22.11 -10.30
C LEU A 263 1.56 20.72 -10.84
N ASN A 264 0.51 20.65 -11.65
CA ASN A 264 0.18 19.44 -12.39
C ASN A 264 1.08 19.37 -13.65
N LYS A 265 1.81 18.26 -13.80
CA LYS A 265 2.74 18.04 -14.91
C LYS A 265 2.00 17.81 -16.26
N LEU A 266 0.73 17.43 -16.22
CA LEU A 266 -0.06 17.10 -17.42
C LEU A 266 -0.75 18.32 -18.04
N ARG A 267 -0.51 19.51 -17.55
CA ARG A 267 -0.99 20.79 -18.11
C ARG A 267 -2.53 20.98 -18.14
N ASP A 268 -3.27 20.28 -17.31
CA ASP A 268 -4.74 20.43 -17.22
C ASP A 268 -5.18 21.48 -16.18
N ASN A 269 -4.25 22.28 -15.65
CA ASN A 269 -4.46 23.32 -14.65
C ASN A 269 -5.04 22.84 -13.31
N LYS A 270 -5.05 21.54 -13.04
CA LYS A 270 -5.47 20.98 -11.74
C LYS A 270 -4.31 20.92 -10.77
N ASN A 271 -3.80 22.07 -10.39
CA ASN A 271 -2.77 22.19 -9.35
C ASN A 271 -3.35 21.85 -7.99
N ILE A 272 -2.51 21.36 -7.09
CA ILE A 272 -2.87 21.12 -5.69
C ILE A 272 -2.35 22.29 -4.83
N SER A 273 -3.27 22.93 -4.11
CA SER A 273 -2.92 23.97 -3.14
C SER A 273 -2.98 23.41 -1.74
N VAL A 274 -1.87 23.50 -1.03
CA VAL A 274 -1.69 23.05 0.35
C VAL A 274 -1.59 24.27 1.24
N ASN A 275 -2.39 24.29 2.30
CA ASN A 275 -2.31 25.31 3.34
C ASN A 275 -2.67 24.69 4.70
N PHE A 276 -1.67 24.12 5.37
CA PHE A 276 -1.85 23.43 6.63
C PHE A 276 -1.00 24.04 7.73
N ASN A 277 -1.57 24.10 8.93
CA ASN A 277 -0.89 24.47 10.15
C ASN A 277 -0.84 23.23 11.07
N PHE A 278 0.38 22.79 11.41
CA PHE A 278 0.64 21.63 12.25
C PHE A 278 1.30 21.97 13.60
N HIS A 279 1.35 23.24 14.01
CA HIS A 279 2.03 23.65 15.26
C HIS A 279 1.53 22.89 16.49
N ASP A 280 0.20 22.63 16.57
CA ASP A 280 -0.42 21.90 17.67
C ASP A 280 -0.62 20.42 17.38
N SER A 281 -0.08 19.91 16.28
CA SER A 281 -0.24 18.51 15.90
C SER A 281 0.48 17.58 16.87
N LYS A 282 -0.11 16.41 17.08
CA LYS A 282 0.34 15.36 18.00
C LYS A 282 0.65 14.08 17.24
N GLY A 283 1.18 13.09 17.94
CA GLY A 283 1.56 11.81 17.36
C GLY A 283 2.85 11.88 16.56
N GLU A 284 3.35 10.72 16.16
CA GLU A 284 4.62 10.58 15.44
C GLU A 284 4.42 9.84 14.12
N PHE A 285 5.00 10.34 13.05
CA PHE A 285 5.09 9.60 11.80
C PHE A 285 6.23 8.58 11.87
N ILE A 286 5.96 7.34 11.49
CA ILE A 286 6.92 6.24 11.54
C ILE A 286 7.50 5.96 10.16
N CYS A 287 6.65 5.58 9.18
CA CYS A 287 7.10 5.21 7.86
C CYS A 287 5.98 5.19 6.83
N TYR A 288 6.38 5.05 5.57
CA TYR A 288 5.51 4.62 4.48
C TYR A 288 5.69 3.13 4.21
N LEU A 289 4.61 2.45 3.81
CA LEU A 289 4.64 1.11 3.25
C LEU A 289 4.16 1.16 1.80
N GLY A 290 4.90 0.52 0.90
CA GLY A 290 4.62 0.56 -0.53
C GLY A 290 5.01 -0.72 -1.28
N GLY A 291 4.87 -0.69 -2.60
CA GLY A 291 5.16 -1.79 -3.52
C GLY A 291 5.76 -1.29 -4.83
N HIS A 292 5.20 -1.72 -5.96
CA HIS A 292 5.48 -1.30 -7.33
C HIS A 292 6.80 -1.79 -7.94
N ASP A 293 7.90 -1.60 -7.27
CA ASP A 293 9.24 -1.91 -7.82
C ASP A 293 9.63 -3.40 -7.75
N HIS A 294 8.75 -4.25 -7.21
CA HIS A 294 8.93 -5.69 -7.11
C HIS A 294 10.24 -6.13 -6.41
N PHE A 295 10.75 -5.34 -5.49
CA PHE A 295 11.87 -5.73 -4.63
C PHE A 295 11.65 -5.30 -3.18
N THR A 296 12.21 -6.08 -2.26
CA THR A 296 12.14 -5.75 -0.83
C THR A 296 13.31 -4.86 -0.47
N THR A 297 13.02 -3.66 -0.01
CA THR A 297 14.03 -2.70 0.45
C THR A 297 13.44 -1.72 1.45
N ASN A 298 14.33 -0.97 2.08
CA ASN A 298 13.98 0.24 2.81
C ASN A 298 14.97 1.34 2.45
N PHE A 299 14.51 2.56 2.43
CA PHE A 299 15.34 3.73 2.18
C PHE A 299 14.79 4.95 2.90
N ASP A 300 15.64 5.95 3.03
CA ASP A 300 15.29 7.25 3.58
C ASP A 300 14.96 8.21 2.43
N ILE A 301 13.88 8.97 2.57
CA ILE A 301 13.50 10.02 1.63
C ILE A 301 14.34 11.25 1.94
N HIS A 302 14.99 11.80 0.93
CA HIS A 302 15.88 12.95 1.01
C HIS A 302 15.47 14.05 0.01
N ASP A 303 16.16 15.17 0.07
CA ASP A 303 16.05 16.28 -0.89
C ASP A 303 14.67 16.95 -0.93
N LEU A 304 14.03 17.07 0.23
CA LEU A 304 12.83 17.88 0.40
C LEU A 304 13.21 19.36 0.58
N GLU A 305 12.50 20.27 -0.08
CA GLU A 305 12.77 21.72 0.06
C GLU A 305 12.65 22.22 1.50
N ASN A 306 11.76 21.60 2.28
CA ASN A 306 11.49 21.97 3.66
C ASN A 306 12.11 21.00 4.67
N GLU A 307 13.12 20.24 4.26
CA GLU A 307 13.73 19.22 5.11
C GLU A 307 14.32 19.83 6.37
N ASN A 308 13.79 19.44 7.52
CA ASN A 308 14.37 19.77 8.81
C ASN A 308 15.45 18.75 9.18
N LYS A 309 16.71 19.09 8.94
CA LYS A 309 17.88 18.23 9.20
C LYS A 309 18.06 17.81 10.67
N SER A 310 17.35 18.44 11.60
CA SER A 310 17.34 18.03 13.01
C SER A 310 16.45 16.82 13.30
N ILE A 311 15.58 16.42 12.33
CA ILE A 311 14.68 15.28 12.44
C ILE A 311 15.22 14.15 11.54
N PRO A 312 15.17 12.87 11.98
CA PRO A 312 15.57 11.76 11.14
C PRO A 312 14.80 11.74 9.81
N PRO A 313 15.41 11.32 8.68
CA PRO A 313 14.72 11.29 7.40
C PRO A 313 13.46 10.39 7.44
N GLN A 314 12.53 10.66 6.53
CA GLN A 314 11.31 9.86 6.40
C GLN A 314 11.66 8.50 5.78
N LYS A 315 11.21 7.44 6.42
CA LYS A 315 11.51 6.08 5.99
C LYS A 315 10.40 5.49 5.11
N MET A 316 10.80 4.85 4.01
CA MET A 316 9.92 4.07 3.18
C MET A 316 10.37 2.60 3.12
N LEU A 317 9.40 1.69 3.27
CA LEU A 317 9.62 0.24 3.17
C LEU A 317 8.80 -0.30 2.00
N LEU A 318 9.48 -1.00 1.10
CA LEU A 318 8.86 -1.66 -0.04
C LEU A 318 8.82 -3.16 0.19
N CYS A 319 7.74 -3.78 -0.26
CA CYS A 319 7.56 -5.22 -0.27
C CYS A 319 7.69 -5.74 -1.70
N ARG A 320 8.37 -6.87 -1.87
CA ARG A 320 8.50 -7.56 -3.14
C ARG A 320 7.22 -8.32 -3.45
N SER A 321 6.79 -8.30 -4.72
CA SER A 321 5.86 -9.30 -5.22
C SER A 321 6.48 -10.69 -5.12
N GLU A 322 5.71 -11.69 -4.73
CA GLU A 322 6.18 -13.08 -4.68
C GLU A 322 6.27 -13.74 -6.06
N GLU A 323 6.36 -13.00 -7.15
CA GLU A 323 6.74 -13.54 -8.44
C GLU A 323 8.18 -14.06 -8.37
N ARG A 324 8.33 -15.30 -7.90
CA ARG A 324 9.52 -16.06 -8.21
C ARG A 324 9.54 -16.27 -9.72
N ARG A 325 10.27 -15.45 -10.44
CA ARG A 325 10.82 -15.83 -11.74
C ARG A 325 11.77 -17.01 -11.49
N VAL A 326 11.24 -18.22 -11.56
CA VAL A 326 12.06 -19.41 -11.70
C VAL A 326 12.63 -19.34 -13.10
N GLY A 327 13.90 -18.99 -13.19
CA GLY A 327 14.69 -19.09 -14.41
C GLY A 327 14.74 -17.83 -15.26
N LYS A 328 15.58 -16.92 -14.85
CA LYS A 328 16.63 -16.28 -15.67
C LYS A 328 17.53 -15.51 -14.72
N GLU A 329 18.69 -16.08 -14.47
CA GLU A 329 19.83 -15.32 -14.01
C GLU A 329 20.10 -14.23 -15.06
N CYS A 330 20.10 -12.98 -14.62
CA CYS A 330 20.73 -11.88 -15.32
C CYS A 330 21.85 -11.34 -14.43
#